data_66abc8e34ceb3c9832a9bf7290ba8c2c
#
_entry.id   66abc8e34ceb3c9832a9bf7290ba8c2c
#
_cell.length_a   1.000
_cell.length_b   1.000
_cell.length_c   1.000
_cell.angle_alpha   90.00
_cell.angle_beta   90.00
_cell.angle_gamma   90.00
#
_symmetry.space_group_name_H-M   'P 1'
#
loop_
_entity.id
_entity.type
_entity.pdbx_description
1 polymer ?
#
loop_
_entity_poly.entity_id
_entity_poly.type
_entity_poly.pdbx_seq_one_letter_code
_entity_poly.pdbx_strand_id
1 'polypeptide(L)'
;IAAIKLVVSAPGLGDDIQAIKAGILEIADILVVNKCDQPLAEQTKRSLKAMLKLKQSGSQDIPVLGTVATTSEGLAELVSEIALQDEKQRRGDNLVDRKPRIRRNLAEAVGQLAKDRLRQNQSADIDALIVALESGETDYLAAAEAVLDGGQTNREIAATRLEKKTGS
;
A
#
# COMPACT_ATOMS: atom_id res chain seq x y z
N ILE A 1 -5.79 -16.03 1.40
CA ILE A 1 -5.92 -14.71 0.72
C ILE A 1 -7.33 -14.67 0.15
N ALA A 2 -8.12 -13.62 0.44
CA ALA A 2 -9.45 -13.47 -0.11
C ALA A 2 -9.39 -13.31 -1.63
N ALA A 3 -10.32 -13.97 -2.35
CA ALA A 3 -10.41 -13.90 -3.80
C ALA A 3 -10.87 -12.48 -4.22
N ILE A 4 -11.90 -11.93 -3.57
CA ILE A 4 -12.44 -10.59 -3.82
C ILE A 4 -12.38 -9.80 -2.51
N LYS A 5 -11.94 -8.54 -2.59
CA LYS A 5 -11.80 -7.65 -1.44
C LYS A 5 -12.80 -6.51 -1.55
N LEU A 6 -13.73 -6.50 -0.60
CA LEU A 6 -14.68 -5.42 -0.43
C LEU A 6 -14.18 -4.46 0.65
N VAL A 7 -14.19 -3.18 0.33
CA VAL A 7 -13.98 -2.12 1.33
C VAL A 7 -15.32 -1.44 1.58
N VAL A 8 -15.77 -1.52 2.83
CA VAL A 8 -17.05 -0.95 3.26
C VAL A 8 -16.78 0.31 4.07
N SER A 9 -17.42 1.41 3.70
CA SER A 9 -17.42 2.69 4.42
C SER A 9 -18.84 3.11 4.77
N ALA A 10 -18.96 4.09 5.67
CA ALA A 10 -20.24 4.71 6.03
C ALA A 10 -20.15 6.23 5.86
N PRO A 11 -21.28 6.92 5.61
CA PRO A 11 -21.31 8.38 5.52
C PRO A 11 -20.98 9.06 6.86
N GLY A 12 -20.32 10.21 6.82
CA GLY A 12 -20.13 11.07 7.99
C GLY A 12 -18.89 10.80 8.86
N LEU A 13 -18.12 9.79 8.53
CA LEU A 13 -16.84 9.54 9.20
C LEU A 13 -15.72 10.26 8.42
N GLY A 14 -15.47 11.52 8.76
CA GLY A 14 -14.46 12.35 8.09
C GLY A 14 -13.05 11.73 8.08
N ASP A 15 -12.71 10.98 9.13
CA ASP A 15 -11.44 10.25 9.23
C ASP A 15 -11.38 8.99 8.35
N ASP A 16 -12.52 8.38 8.01
CA ASP A 16 -12.54 7.17 7.15
C ASP A 16 -12.07 7.45 5.74
N ILE A 17 -12.37 8.64 5.18
CA ILE A 17 -11.84 9.05 3.88
C ILE A 17 -10.32 9.22 3.94
N GLN A 18 -9.77 9.61 5.09
CA GLN A 18 -8.32 9.69 5.32
C GLN A 18 -7.69 8.30 5.46
N ALA A 19 -8.34 7.38 6.17
CA ALA A 19 -7.92 5.98 6.30
C ALA A 19 -7.98 5.24 4.94
N ILE A 20 -8.99 5.52 4.12
CA ILE A 20 -9.12 4.99 2.76
C ILE A 20 -7.98 5.52 1.86
N LYS A 21 -7.45 6.73 2.09
CA LYS A 21 -6.24 7.25 1.39
C LYS A 21 -4.99 6.41 1.66
N ALA A 22 -4.88 5.75 2.80
CA ALA A 22 -3.69 5.03 3.25
C ALA A 22 -3.51 3.62 2.64
N GLY A 23 -3.72 3.45 1.34
CA GLY A 23 -3.42 2.19 0.64
C GLY A 23 -4.60 1.23 0.48
N ILE A 24 -5.69 1.39 1.26
CA ILE A 24 -6.86 0.49 1.20
C ILE A 24 -7.53 0.50 -0.19
N LEU A 25 -7.59 1.66 -0.87
CA LEU A 25 -8.09 1.76 -2.24
C LEU A 25 -7.26 0.96 -3.25
N GLU A 26 -6.03 0.62 -2.91
CA GLU A 26 -5.14 -0.11 -3.82
C GLU A 26 -5.41 -1.61 -3.81
N ILE A 27 -5.99 -2.10 -2.73
CA ILE A 27 -6.31 -3.52 -2.57
C ILE A 27 -7.77 -3.84 -2.85
N ALA A 28 -8.68 -2.83 -2.87
CA ALA A 28 -10.10 -3.03 -3.06
C ALA A 28 -10.43 -3.50 -4.48
N ASP A 29 -11.31 -4.47 -4.59
CA ASP A 29 -11.92 -4.91 -5.84
C ASP A 29 -13.32 -4.28 -6.00
N ILE A 30 -14.01 -3.98 -4.88
CA ILE A 30 -15.30 -3.30 -4.83
C ILE A 30 -15.30 -2.33 -3.63
N LEU A 31 -15.80 -1.11 -3.82
CA LEU A 31 -16.07 -0.16 -2.75
C LEU A 31 -17.57 -0.12 -2.45
N VAL A 32 -17.91 -0.21 -1.18
CA VAL A 32 -19.31 -0.18 -0.74
C VAL A 32 -19.51 0.98 0.24
N VAL A 33 -20.47 1.84 -0.04
CA VAL A 33 -20.95 2.83 0.91
C VAL A 33 -22.23 2.29 1.56
N ASN A 34 -22.10 1.84 2.79
CA ASN A 34 -23.26 1.39 3.57
C ASN A 34 -23.96 2.57 4.22
N LYS A 35 -25.19 2.38 4.71
CA LYS A 35 -26.07 3.42 5.27
C LYS A 35 -26.36 4.52 4.26
N CYS A 36 -26.72 4.12 3.02
CA CYS A 36 -27.04 5.06 1.95
C CYS A 36 -28.35 5.83 2.18
N ASP A 37 -29.11 5.49 3.20
CA ASP A 37 -30.23 6.26 3.75
C ASP A 37 -29.80 7.56 4.44
N GLN A 38 -28.53 7.72 4.77
CA GLN A 38 -28.03 8.92 5.44
C GLN A 38 -27.71 10.07 4.47
N PRO A 39 -27.89 11.34 4.89
CA PRO A 39 -27.77 12.51 4.02
C PRO A 39 -26.42 12.68 3.31
N LEU A 40 -25.32 12.22 3.92
CA LEU A 40 -23.96 12.37 3.37
C LEU A 40 -23.52 11.22 2.45
N ALA A 41 -24.37 10.22 2.21
CA ALA A 41 -24.02 9.03 1.44
C ALA A 41 -23.62 9.37 -0.01
N GLU A 42 -24.37 10.21 -0.68
CA GLU A 42 -24.06 10.61 -2.06
C GLU A 42 -22.77 11.43 -2.15
N GLN A 43 -22.48 12.25 -1.14
CA GLN A 43 -21.22 12.98 -1.07
C GLN A 43 -20.04 12.01 -0.90
N THR A 44 -20.17 11.01 -0.03
CA THR A 44 -19.15 9.97 0.19
C THR A 44 -18.89 9.19 -1.10
N LYS A 45 -19.93 8.74 -1.82
CA LYS A 45 -19.79 8.08 -3.12
C LYS A 45 -19.04 8.94 -4.15
N ARG A 46 -19.41 10.23 -4.26
CA ARG A 46 -18.75 11.17 -5.19
C ARG A 46 -17.27 11.34 -4.84
N SER A 47 -16.94 11.48 -3.55
CA SER A 47 -15.57 11.61 -3.08
C SER A 47 -14.75 10.37 -3.41
N LEU A 48 -15.28 9.17 -3.17
CA LEU A 48 -14.62 7.91 -3.52
C LEU A 48 -14.37 7.79 -5.02
N LYS A 49 -15.39 8.09 -5.86
CA LYS A 49 -15.25 8.08 -7.32
C LYS A 49 -14.22 9.11 -7.80
N ALA A 50 -14.16 10.30 -7.20
CA ALA A 50 -13.17 11.33 -7.53
C ALA A 50 -11.75 10.85 -7.18
N MET A 51 -11.56 10.22 -6.01
CA MET A 51 -10.28 9.65 -5.60
C MET A 51 -9.80 8.54 -6.54
N LEU A 52 -10.71 7.65 -6.96
CA LEU A 52 -10.39 6.62 -7.96
C LEU A 52 -9.93 7.24 -9.28
N LYS A 53 -10.61 8.28 -9.76
CA LYS A 53 -10.24 8.98 -10.99
C LYS A 53 -8.86 9.65 -10.92
N LEU A 54 -8.49 10.22 -9.77
CA LEU A 54 -7.17 10.82 -9.57
C LEU A 54 -6.04 9.78 -9.56
N LYS A 55 -6.33 8.53 -9.21
CA LYS A 55 -5.37 7.42 -9.21
C LYS A 55 -5.21 6.71 -10.56
N GLN A 56 -6.01 7.06 -11.57
CA GLN A 56 -6.00 6.43 -12.89
C GLN A 56 -4.76 6.75 -13.73
N SER A 57 -3.65 6.11 -13.36
CA SER A 57 -2.65 5.70 -14.33
C SER A 57 -2.72 4.16 -14.42
N GLY A 58 -3.76 3.62 -15.10
CA GLY A 58 -3.88 2.20 -15.44
C GLY A 58 -4.69 1.32 -14.50
N SER A 59 -5.63 1.83 -13.72
CA SER A 59 -6.46 0.99 -12.86
C SER A 59 -7.85 0.72 -13.45
N GLN A 60 -8.27 -0.55 -13.35
CA GLN A 60 -9.64 -0.99 -13.58
C GLN A 60 -10.64 -0.05 -12.91
N ASP A 61 -11.81 0.07 -13.53
CA ASP A 61 -12.95 0.80 -13.00
C ASP A 61 -13.48 0.05 -11.75
N ILE A 62 -12.98 0.44 -10.56
CA ILE A 62 -13.42 -0.15 -9.29
C ILE A 62 -14.86 0.33 -9.04
N PRO A 63 -15.85 -0.57 -8.97
CA PRO A 63 -17.23 -0.20 -8.75
C PRO A 63 -17.42 0.38 -7.34
N VAL A 64 -18.21 1.47 -7.26
CA VAL A 64 -18.62 2.11 -6.00
C VAL A 64 -20.12 1.93 -5.85
N LEU A 65 -20.52 1.02 -4.97
CA LEU A 65 -21.91 0.64 -4.73
C LEU A 65 -22.42 1.24 -3.43
N GLY A 66 -23.74 1.44 -3.37
CA GLY A 66 -24.42 1.88 -2.16
C GLY A 66 -25.28 0.78 -1.59
N THR A 67 -25.33 0.65 -0.27
CA THR A 67 -26.21 -0.32 0.40
C THR A 67 -26.85 0.29 1.64
N VAL A 68 -28.01 -0.26 2.01
CA VAL A 68 -28.64 -0.06 3.32
C VAL A 68 -28.83 -1.44 3.93
N ALA A 69 -27.87 -1.86 4.74
CA ALA A 69 -27.82 -3.23 5.27
C ALA A 69 -29.05 -3.61 6.10
N THR A 70 -29.70 -2.64 6.75
CA THR A 70 -30.90 -2.85 7.59
C THR A 70 -32.15 -3.18 6.77
N THR A 71 -32.25 -2.66 5.54
CA THR A 71 -33.40 -2.86 4.63
C THR A 71 -33.07 -3.81 3.49
N SER A 72 -31.82 -4.26 3.39
CA SER A 72 -31.30 -5.05 2.26
C SER A 72 -31.29 -4.31 0.92
N GLU A 73 -31.50 -3.01 0.90
CA GLU A 73 -31.41 -2.18 -0.29
C GLU A 73 -29.96 -2.19 -0.84
N GLY A 74 -29.80 -2.38 -2.16
CA GLY A 74 -28.53 -2.45 -2.84
C GLY A 74 -27.76 -3.76 -2.66
N LEU A 75 -28.23 -4.72 -1.84
CA LEU A 75 -27.52 -5.99 -1.64
C LEU A 75 -27.57 -6.90 -2.87
N ALA A 76 -28.69 -6.93 -3.60
CA ALA A 76 -28.79 -7.72 -4.83
C ALA A 76 -27.76 -7.26 -5.89
N GLU A 77 -27.58 -5.94 -6.01
CA GLU A 77 -26.61 -5.32 -6.91
C GLU A 77 -25.18 -5.65 -6.48
N LEU A 78 -24.89 -5.58 -5.18
CA LEU A 78 -23.61 -5.97 -4.62
C LEU A 78 -23.27 -7.44 -4.87
N VAL A 79 -24.22 -8.35 -4.66
CA VAL A 79 -24.03 -9.79 -4.93
C VAL A 79 -23.75 -10.03 -6.41
N SER A 80 -24.50 -9.36 -7.31
CA SER A 80 -24.27 -9.46 -8.75
C SER A 80 -22.89 -8.96 -9.16
N GLU A 81 -22.42 -7.86 -8.56
CA GLU A 81 -21.07 -7.34 -8.82
C GLU A 81 -19.96 -8.26 -8.28
N ILE A 82 -20.15 -8.86 -7.10
CA ILE A 82 -19.22 -9.87 -6.56
C ILE A 82 -19.09 -11.04 -7.54
N ALA A 83 -20.22 -11.57 -8.05
CA ALA A 83 -20.22 -12.68 -9.01
C ALA A 83 -19.50 -12.29 -10.31
N LEU A 84 -19.73 -11.08 -10.81
CA LEU A 84 -19.06 -10.55 -12.01
C LEU A 84 -17.54 -10.43 -11.80
N GLN A 85 -17.10 -9.94 -10.65
CA GLN A 85 -15.66 -9.83 -10.33
C GLN A 85 -15.01 -11.21 -10.15
N ASP A 86 -15.72 -12.19 -9.56
CA ASP A 86 -15.24 -13.56 -9.44
C ASP A 86 -15.04 -14.20 -10.83
N GLU A 87 -16.01 -13.99 -11.74
CA GLU A 87 -15.92 -14.50 -13.11
C GLU A 87 -14.77 -13.87 -13.88
N LYS A 88 -14.59 -12.55 -13.81
CA LYS A 88 -13.42 -11.85 -14.39
C LYS A 88 -12.10 -12.38 -13.85
N GLN A 89 -12.04 -12.68 -12.54
CA GLN A 89 -10.84 -13.26 -11.94
C GLN A 89 -10.56 -14.67 -12.44
N ARG A 90 -11.59 -15.51 -12.59
CA ARG A 90 -11.46 -16.90 -13.11
C ARG A 90 -11.04 -16.93 -14.56
N ARG A 91 -11.54 -16.02 -15.39
CA ARG A 91 -11.14 -15.89 -16.80
C ARG A 91 -9.72 -15.37 -17.00
N GLY A 92 -9.10 -14.84 -15.96
CA GLY A 92 -7.75 -14.28 -16.04
C GLY A 92 -7.68 -12.88 -16.63
N ASP A 93 -8.82 -12.25 -16.92
CA ASP A 93 -8.89 -10.90 -17.49
C ASP A 93 -8.19 -9.86 -16.62
N ASN A 94 -8.06 -10.13 -15.32
CA ASN A 94 -7.38 -9.28 -14.34
C ASN A 94 -5.89 -9.62 -14.13
N LEU A 95 -5.34 -10.65 -14.79
CA LEU A 95 -3.95 -11.08 -14.54
C LEU A 95 -2.92 -10.06 -15.07
N VAL A 96 -3.27 -9.35 -16.14
CA VAL A 96 -2.38 -8.32 -16.73
C VAL A 96 -2.23 -7.13 -15.79
N ASP A 97 -3.32 -6.72 -15.10
CA ASP A 97 -3.31 -5.58 -14.18
C ASP A 97 -2.89 -5.95 -12.74
N ARG A 98 -2.95 -7.24 -12.39
CA ARG A 98 -2.54 -7.71 -11.05
C ARG A 98 -1.04 -7.59 -10.79
N LYS A 99 -0.19 -7.90 -11.77
CA LYS A 99 1.26 -7.87 -11.59
C LYS A 99 1.80 -6.49 -11.20
N PRO A 100 1.43 -5.40 -11.90
CA PRO A 100 1.83 -4.05 -11.50
C PRO A 100 1.32 -3.66 -10.11
N ARG A 101 0.07 -4.04 -9.79
CA ARG A 101 -0.54 -3.77 -8.46
C ARG A 101 0.18 -4.55 -7.35
N ILE A 102 0.45 -5.84 -7.55
CA ILE A 102 1.19 -6.67 -6.59
C ILE A 102 2.60 -6.10 -6.39
N ARG A 103 3.27 -5.72 -7.48
CA ARG A 103 4.63 -5.16 -7.44
C ARG A 103 4.66 -3.85 -6.63
N ARG A 104 3.68 -2.97 -6.84
CA ARG A 104 3.57 -1.70 -6.08
C ARG A 104 3.30 -1.97 -4.61
N ASN A 105 2.33 -2.84 -4.27
CA ASN A 105 2.01 -3.19 -2.89
C ASN A 105 3.19 -3.86 -2.19
N LEU A 106 3.96 -4.68 -2.91
CA LEU A 106 5.18 -5.28 -2.40
C LEU A 106 6.25 -4.21 -2.12
N ALA A 107 6.44 -3.27 -3.04
CA ALA A 107 7.38 -2.16 -2.85
C ALA A 107 6.99 -1.29 -1.64
N GLU A 108 5.70 -1.03 -1.44
CA GLU A 108 5.20 -0.27 -0.29
C GLU A 108 5.40 -1.03 1.03
N ALA A 109 5.11 -2.34 1.04
CA ALA A 109 5.34 -3.20 2.20
C ALA A 109 6.85 -3.28 2.56
N VAL A 110 7.72 -3.42 1.56
CA VAL A 110 9.19 -3.38 1.76
C VAL A 110 9.62 -2.03 2.31
N GLY A 111 9.11 -0.92 1.75
CA GLY A 111 9.40 0.42 2.24
C GLY A 111 8.95 0.64 3.69
N GLN A 112 7.79 0.11 4.07
CA GLN A 112 7.31 0.18 5.46
C GLN A 112 8.18 -0.65 6.41
N LEU A 113 8.51 -1.89 6.03
CA LEU A 113 9.41 -2.74 6.82
C LEU A 113 10.80 -2.10 7.01
N ALA A 114 11.34 -1.46 5.97
CA ALA A 114 12.61 -0.74 6.07
C ALA A 114 12.51 0.45 7.05
N LYS A 115 11.43 1.25 6.98
CA LYS A 115 11.17 2.35 7.92
C LYS A 115 11.05 1.85 9.36
N ASP A 116 10.33 0.75 9.57
CA ASP A 116 10.14 0.18 10.89
C ASP A 116 11.45 -0.39 11.45
N ARG A 117 12.28 -1.02 10.62
CA ARG A 117 13.63 -1.44 11.00
C ARG A 117 14.50 -0.25 11.44
N LEU A 118 14.52 0.83 10.68
CA LEU A 118 15.30 2.03 11.02
C LEU A 118 14.83 2.68 12.32
N ARG A 119 13.52 2.62 12.63
CA ARG A 119 12.95 3.19 13.85
C ARG A 119 13.17 2.32 15.09
N GLN A 120 13.15 1.00 14.91
CA GLN A 120 13.23 0.04 16.02
C GLN A 120 14.66 -0.41 16.34
N ASN A 121 15.56 -0.37 15.37
CA ASN A 121 16.94 -0.79 15.53
C ASN A 121 17.83 0.41 15.82
N GLN A 122 18.18 0.59 17.09
CA GLN A 122 19.40 1.26 17.53
C GLN A 122 20.55 0.22 17.46
N SER A 123 20.85 -0.29 16.26
CA SER A 123 21.97 -1.21 16.08
C SER A 123 23.23 -0.40 15.74
N ALA A 124 24.38 -0.86 16.19
CA ALA A 124 25.67 -0.26 15.87
C ALA A 124 25.89 -0.09 14.35
N ASP A 125 25.24 -0.91 13.54
CA ASP A 125 25.27 -0.86 12.08
C ASP A 125 24.56 0.39 11.52
N ILE A 126 23.42 0.79 12.10
CA ILE A 126 22.71 1.99 11.71
C ILE A 126 23.44 3.25 12.15
N ASP A 127 24.00 3.24 13.35
CA ASP A 127 24.82 4.35 13.87
C ASP A 127 26.06 4.55 12.99
N ALA A 128 26.69 3.47 12.54
CA ALA A 128 27.82 3.54 11.61
C ALA A 128 27.42 4.14 10.24
N LEU A 129 26.24 3.80 9.71
CA LEU A 129 25.73 4.39 8.48
C LEU A 129 25.42 5.88 8.64
N ILE A 130 24.88 6.30 9.78
CA ILE A 130 24.65 7.73 10.08
C ILE A 130 25.95 8.50 10.07
N VAL A 131 26.98 8.00 10.74
CA VAL A 131 28.33 8.61 10.77
C VAL A 131 28.92 8.69 9.35
N ALA A 132 28.76 7.64 8.53
CA ALA A 132 29.27 7.63 7.16
C ALA A 132 28.52 8.63 6.26
N LEU A 133 27.21 8.84 6.49
CA LEU A 133 26.41 9.88 5.80
C LEU A 133 26.86 11.29 6.23
N GLU A 134 27.09 11.53 7.52
CA GLU A 134 27.55 12.83 8.05
C GLU A 134 28.96 13.18 7.57
N SER A 135 29.83 12.19 7.43
CA SER A 135 31.19 12.39 6.91
C SER A 135 31.27 12.48 5.38
N GLY A 136 30.16 12.21 4.66
CA GLY A 136 30.13 12.19 3.20
C GLY A 136 30.83 10.97 2.58
N GLU A 137 31.13 9.93 3.37
CA GLU A 137 31.75 8.68 2.89
C GLU A 137 30.75 7.81 2.10
N THR A 138 29.45 8.02 2.31
CA THR A 138 28.37 7.33 1.58
C THR A 138 27.25 8.31 1.26
N ASP A 139 26.36 7.93 0.34
CA ASP A 139 25.13 8.66 0.03
C ASP A 139 23.89 7.91 0.58
N TYR A 140 22.74 8.60 0.56
CA TYR A 140 21.47 8.03 1.07
C TYR A 140 21.00 6.80 0.31
N LEU A 141 21.34 6.65 -0.98
CA LEU A 141 20.93 5.50 -1.79
C LEU A 141 21.73 4.26 -1.39
N ALA A 142 23.06 4.39 -1.33
CA ALA A 142 23.95 3.31 -0.89
C ALA A 142 23.67 2.89 0.56
N ALA A 143 23.39 3.84 1.45
CA ALA A 143 22.98 3.55 2.81
C ALA A 143 21.66 2.79 2.88
N ALA A 144 20.67 3.14 2.03
CA ALA A 144 19.39 2.43 1.98
C ALA A 144 19.55 0.99 1.46
N GLU A 145 20.40 0.77 0.46
CA GLU A 145 20.74 -0.58 -0.02
C GLU A 145 21.36 -1.42 1.09
N ALA A 146 22.30 -0.88 1.84
CA ALA A 146 22.93 -1.57 2.98
C ALA A 146 21.92 -1.96 4.07
N VAL A 147 20.91 -1.12 4.33
CA VAL A 147 19.81 -1.44 5.28
C VAL A 147 18.93 -2.58 4.75
N LEU A 148 18.62 -2.60 3.45
CA LEU A 148 17.80 -3.63 2.83
C LEU A 148 18.50 -4.99 2.79
N ASP A 149 19.81 -5.00 2.54
CA ASP A 149 20.65 -6.21 2.50
C ASP A 149 20.94 -6.81 3.88
N GLY A 150 20.40 -6.23 4.95
CA GLY A 150 20.52 -6.74 6.31
C GLY A 150 21.93 -6.57 6.91
N GLY A 151 22.68 -5.56 6.45
CA GLY A 151 24.00 -5.20 7.00
C GLY A 151 25.16 -6.07 6.53
N GLN A 152 24.97 -6.95 5.54
CA GLN A 152 26.10 -7.72 4.97
C GLN A 152 27.14 -6.81 4.31
N THR A 153 26.70 -5.78 3.61
CA THR A 153 27.58 -4.79 2.96
C THR A 153 28.39 -3.98 3.97
N ASN A 154 27.89 -3.75 5.18
CA ASN A 154 28.60 -3.03 6.23
C ASN A 154 29.83 -3.80 6.77
N ARG A 155 29.80 -5.15 6.74
CA ARG A 155 30.96 -5.97 7.11
C ARG A 155 32.09 -5.85 6.09
N GLU A 156 31.76 -5.69 4.81
CA GLU A 156 32.77 -5.48 3.75
C GLU A 156 33.38 -4.06 3.81
N ILE A 157 32.55 -3.04 4.04
CA ILE A 157 33.06 -1.66 4.21
C ILE A 157 33.92 -1.54 5.44
N ALA A 158 33.52 -2.17 6.56
CA ALA A 158 34.33 -2.19 7.80
C ALA A 158 35.63 -2.99 7.64
N ALA A 159 35.64 -4.10 6.91
CA ALA A 159 36.81 -4.89 6.62
C ALA A 159 37.82 -4.14 5.75
N THR A 160 37.38 -3.44 4.72
CA THR A 160 38.20 -2.61 3.83
C THR A 160 38.86 -1.44 4.61
N ARG A 161 38.20 -0.94 5.66
CA ARG A 161 38.69 0.14 6.51
C ARG A 161 39.80 -0.31 7.46
N LEU A 162 39.72 -1.53 7.96
CA LEU A 162 40.75 -2.14 8.80
C LEU A 162 42.04 -2.41 7.99
N GLU A 163 41.93 -2.88 6.77
CA GLU A 163 43.08 -3.12 5.89
C GLU A 163 43.81 -1.83 5.48
N LYS A 164 43.10 -0.72 5.26
CA LYS A 164 43.72 0.57 4.96
C LYS A 164 44.40 1.23 6.16
N LYS A 165 44.03 0.88 7.40
CA LYS A 165 44.63 1.44 8.61
C LYS A 165 45.86 0.66 9.13
N THR A 166 46.01 -0.58 8.69
CA THR A 166 47.14 -1.45 9.08
C THR A 166 48.27 -1.48 8.05
N GLY A 167 48.10 -0.79 6.91
CA GLY A 167 49.09 -0.72 5.83
C GLY A 167 49.83 0.62 5.71
N SER A 168 49.87 1.46 6.78
CA SER A 168 50.65 2.70 6.80
C SER A 168 51.61 2.78 7.98
#